data_ed64641d877b40bb35d84ae8b9e9af1d
#
_entry.id   ed64641d877b40bb35d84ae8b9e9af1d
#
_cell.length_a   1.000
_cell.length_b   1.000
_cell.length_c   1.000
_cell.angle_alpha   90.00
_cell.angle_beta   90.00
_cell.angle_gamma   90.00
#
_symmetry.space_group_name_H-M   'P 1'
#
loop_
_entity.id
_entity.type
_entity.pdbx_description
1 polymer ?
#
loop_
_entity_poly.entity_id
_entity_poly.type
_entity_poly.pdbx_seq_one_letter_code
_entity_poly.pdbx_strand_id
1 'polypeptide(L)'
;MQVEQHARNLKAIRAMVGKARTPKDHEAIGKQVLKAIKTIGCNPNKILYTINNNSTPNLSVRKAIRTKVGTKKIGAGEYGAVFFGCVDKECKKDIAIKIQTESLKNEYKIGKLIQKYGGMHVYAYENCKDKHIMYSEYVNGGSLEDFIKTRVNTLRPIHYRTIITQILYNLYRIHKKYPSFRHSDLHAKNILINVDEPTLKTEKYTIGNIVLTVEDVGIKTLLTDYGLSTTDKIDNPTIEGLDIEWGISKNSNMMYDTHLFLNAMYQVCSRYGNQSCLETMKFIQRIMPSEYIGSKTRKIENFRMRLNADHSNFPTFSRIFSDPYFIPYRKTIKNSLSFIPRAKPIAPKPKPKPK
;
A
#
# COMPACT_ATOMS: atom_id res chain seq x y z
N MET A 1 -15.00 27.39 13.12
CA MET A 1 -15.05 26.79 11.78
C MET A 1 -13.88 25.83 11.47
N GLN A 2 -12.59 26.27 11.47
CA GLN A 2 -11.46 25.38 11.18
C GLN A 2 -11.29 24.24 12.21
N VAL A 3 -11.48 24.50 13.50
CA VAL A 3 -11.37 23.50 14.58
C VAL A 3 -12.49 22.45 14.50
N GLU A 4 -13.71 22.85 14.14
CA GLU A 4 -14.83 21.94 13.95
C GLU A 4 -14.68 21.10 12.69
N GLN A 5 -14.12 21.66 11.62
CA GLN A 5 -13.81 20.92 10.40
C GLN A 5 -12.70 19.89 10.65
N HIS A 6 -11.68 20.24 11.45
CA HIS A 6 -10.63 19.32 11.86
C HIS A 6 -11.18 18.18 12.74
N ALA A 7 -12.07 18.48 13.69
CA ALA A 7 -12.74 17.48 14.53
C ALA A 7 -13.68 16.57 13.71
N ARG A 8 -14.39 17.11 12.70
CA ARG A 8 -15.20 16.32 11.77
C ARG A 8 -14.34 15.41 10.89
N ASN A 9 -13.19 15.90 10.41
CA ASN A 9 -12.24 15.11 9.62
C ASN A 9 -11.62 13.98 10.45
N LEU A 10 -11.23 14.24 11.71
CA LEU A 10 -10.75 13.21 12.63
C LEU A 10 -11.83 12.17 12.96
N LYS A 11 -13.09 12.59 13.09
CA LYS A 11 -14.20 11.69 13.33
C LYS A 11 -14.56 10.86 12.08
N ALA A 12 -14.43 11.43 10.89
CA ALA A 12 -14.57 10.73 9.62
C ALA A 12 -13.40 9.74 9.40
N ILE A 13 -12.18 10.10 9.76
CA ILE A 13 -11.01 9.21 9.73
C ILE A 13 -11.19 8.05 10.72
N ARG A 14 -11.64 8.32 11.96
CA ARG A 14 -11.96 7.26 12.95
C ARG A 14 -13.08 6.33 12.49
N ALA A 15 -14.03 6.82 11.70
CA ALA A 15 -15.10 6.01 11.12
C ALA A 15 -14.63 5.15 9.92
N MET A 16 -13.48 5.49 9.31
CA MET A 16 -12.84 4.75 8.23
C MET A 16 -11.73 3.81 8.72
N VAL A 17 -11.29 3.95 9.98
CA VAL A 17 -10.30 3.05 10.59
C VAL A 17 -10.97 1.70 10.80
N GLY A 18 -10.77 0.81 9.84
CA GLY A 18 -11.10 -0.59 9.98
C GLY A 18 -10.09 -1.24 10.92
N LYS A 19 -10.53 -2.23 11.69
CA LYS A 19 -9.61 -3.08 12.45
C LYS A 19 -8.75 -3.88 11.45
N ALA A 20 -7.44 -3.90 11.66
CA ALA A 20 -6.52 -4.72 10.85
C ALA A 20 -7.05 -6.15 10.72
N ARG A 21 -7.12 -6.65 9.50
CA ARG A 21 -7.63 -7.99 9.22
C ARG A 21 -6.60 -9.04 9.58
N THR A 22 -7.06 -10.04 10.30
CA THR A 22 -6.26 -11.22 10.59
C THR A 22 -6.26 -12.18 9.39
N PRO A 23 -5.32 -13.16 9.33
CA PRO A 23 -5.38 -14.21 8.31
C PRO A 23 -6.72 -14.97 8.27
N LYS A 24 -7.39 -15.15 9.43
CA LYS A 24 -8.74 -15.76 9.51
C LYS A 24 -9.81 -14.88 8.88
N ASP A 25 -9.71 -13.57 9.02
CA ASP A 25 -10.64 -12.62 8.39
C ASP A 25 -10.50 -12.69 6.86
N HIS A 26 -9.27 -12.70 6.34
CA HIS A 26 -9.01 -12.84 4.91
C HIS A 26 -9.53 -14.17 4.35
N GLU A 27 -9.35 -15.28 5.08
CA GLU A 27 -9.88 -16.57 4.69
C GLU A 27 -11.42 -16.56 4.65
N ALA A 28 -12.07 -16.00 5.67
CA ALA A 28 -13.52 -15.91 5.75
C ALA A 28 -14.11 -15.03 4.63
N ILE A 29 -13.48 -13.90 4.32
CA ILE A 29 -13.87 -13.03 3.20
C ILE A 29 -13.69 -13.78 1.87
N GLY A 30 -12.55 -14.42 1.66
CA GLY A 30 -12.26 -15.19 0.46
C GLY A 30 -13.30 -16.30 0.20
N LYS A 31 -13.68 -17.06 1.22
CA LYS A 31 -14.75 -18.08 1.11
C LYS A 31 -16.09 -17.47 0.69
N GLN A 32 -16.44 -16.30 1.21
CA GLN A 32 -17.68 -15.60 0.83
C GLN A 32 -17.61 -15.06 -0.60
N VAL A 33 -16.50 -14.47 -1.01
CA VAL A 33 -16.27 -14.03 -2.40
C VAL A 33 -16.43 -15.21 -3.36
N LEU A 34 -15.75 -16.33 -3.09
CA LEU A 34 -15.82 -17.51 -3.94
C LEU A 34 -17.23 -18.11 -4.01
N LYS A 35 -17.98 -18.13 -2.88
CA LYS A 35 -19.39 -18.57 -2.87
C LYS A 35 -20.24 -17.63 -3.73
N ALA A 36 -20.01 -16.33 -3.62
CA ALA A 36 -20.71 -15.33 -4.38
C ALA A 36 -20.51 -15.52 -5.89
N ILE A 37 -19.26 -15.62 -6.31
CA ILE A 37 -18.87 -15.79 -7.72
C ILE A 37 -19.50 -17.04 -8.33
N LYS A 38 -19.47 -18.19 -7.63
CA LYS A 38 -20.11 -19.42 -8.10
C LYS A 38 -21.60 -19.27 -8.41
N THR A 39 -22.30 -18.36 -7.70
CA THR A 39 -23.75 -18.16 -7.86
C THR A 39 -24.09 -17.23 -9.02
N ILE A 40 -23.23 -16.23 -9.28
CA ILE A 40 -23.56 -15.13 -10.21
C ILE A 40 -22.64 -15.05 -11.42
N GLY A 41 -21.52 -15.78 -11.41
CA GLY A 41 -20.52 -15.70 -12.48
C GLY A 41 -20.04 -14.27 -12.69
N CYS A 42 -19.81 -13.90 -13.93
CA CYS A 42 -19.24 -12.62 -14.35
C CYS A 42 -20.10 -11.37 -14.09
N ASN A 43 -21.01 -11.42 -13.14
CA ASN A 43 -21.89 -10.29 -12.81
C ASN A 43 -21.77 -9.86 -11.34
N PRO A 44 -20.72 -9.12 -10.94
CA PRO A 44 -20.50 -8.71 -9.57
C PRO A 44 -21.62 -7.83 -9.01
N ASN A 45 -22.47 -7.25 -9.88
CA ASN A 45 -23.58 -6.39 -9.47
C ASN A 45 -24.71 -7.14 -8.72
N LYS A 46 -24.82 -8.47 -8.86
CA LYS A 46 -25.98 -9.21 -8.34
C LYS A 46 -25.95 -9.47 -6.85
N ILE A 47 -24.81 -9.60 -6.22
CA ILE A 47 -24.69 -9.95 -4.80
C ILE A 47 -23.67 -9.17 -3.99
N LEU A 48 -22.83 -8.35 -4.63
CA LEU A 48 -21.95 -7.47 -3.92
C LEU A 48 -22.70 -6.19 -3.55
N TYR A 49 -22.44 -5.69 -2.37
CA TYR A 49 -23.06 -4.48 -1.85
C TYR A 49 -22.08 -3.32 -1.94
N THR A 50 -22.57 -2.12 -2.20
CA THR A 50 -21.82 -0.88 -2.10
C THR A 50 -22.52 0.06 -1.12
N ILE A 51 -21.74 0.94 -0.48
CA ILE A 51 -22.30 1.98 0.39
C ILE A 51 -22.83 3.11 -0.49
N ASN A 52 -24.09 3.46 -0.35
CA ASN A 52 -24.66 4.63 -1.02
C ASN A 52 -24.23 5.91 -0.27
N ASN A 53 -23.53 6.82 -0.95
CA ASN A 53 -23.02 8.06 -0.34
C ASN A 53 -24.11 9.13 -0.10
N ASN A 54 -25.35 8.93 -0.60
CA ASN A 54 -26.42 9.91 -0.47
C ASN A 54 -27.19 9.85 0.84
N SER A 55 -26.88 8.91 1.73
CA SER A 55 -27.41 8.93 3.08
C SER A 55 -26.48 9.74 4.00
N THR A 56 -27.01 10.84 4.57
CA THR A 56 -26.40 11.58 5.67
C THR A 56 -25.83 10.60 6.70
N PRO A 57 -24.63 10.82 7.21
CA PRO A 57 -23.98 9.87 8.09
C PRO A 57 -24.63 9.87 9.48
N ASN A 58 -25.69 9.12 9.65
CA ASN A 58 -26.07 8.65 10.97
C ASN A 58 -25.15 7.47 11.28
N LEU A 59 -24.11 7.76 12.07
CA LEU A 59 -22.91 6.95 12.33
C LEU A 59 -23.16 5.59 13.01
N SER A 60 -24.40 5.22 13.31
CA SER A 60 -24.73 4.00 14.04
C SER A 60 -25.11 2.79 13.18
N VAL A 61 -25.46 2.98 11.92
CA VAL A 61 -25.83 1.85 11.03
C VAL A 61 -25.40 2.15 9.60
N ARG A 62 -24.25 1.67 9.18
CA ARG A 62 -23.86 1.61 7.76
C ARG A 62 -24.70 0.50 7.11
N LYS A 63 -25.90 0.82 6.65
CA LYS A 63 -26.66 -0.08 5.79
C LYS A 63 -26.00 -0.13 4.41
N ALA A 64 -25.36 -1.22 4.08
CA ALA A 64 -24.98 -1.50 2.71
C ALA A 64 -26.26 -1.72 1.89
N ILE A 65 -26.45 -0.87 0.88
CA ILE A 65 -27.59 -1.02 -0.04
C ILE A 65 -27.09 -1.87 -1.22
N ARG A 66 -27.91 -2.83 -1.63
CA ARG A 66 -27.66 -3.64 -2.81
C ARG A 66 -27.73 -2.75 -4.05
N THR A 67 -26.59 -2.24 -4.48
CA THR A 67 -26.46 -1.35 -5.64
C THR A 67 -25.55 -1.98 -6.68
N LYS A 68 -25.62 -1.48 -7.91
CA LYS A 68 -24.70 -1.91 -8.97
C LYS A 68 -23.25 -1.64 -8.52
N VAL A 69 -22.39 -2.64 -8.60
CA VAL A 69 -20.93 -2.43 -8.52
C VAL A 69 -20.55 -1.40 -9.58
N GLY A 70 -19.79 -0.39 -9.21
CA GLY A 70 -19.46 0.70 -10.10
C GLY A 70 -19.99 2.06 -9.68
N THR A 71 -20.84 2.12 -8.66
CA THR A 71 -21.32 3.41 -8.12
C THR A 71 -20.25 4.13 -7.31
N LYS A 72 -19.28 3.40 -6.73
CA LYS A 72 -18.15 4.00 -6.00
C LYS A 72 -16.83 3.52 -6.58
N LYS A 73 -16.38 4.23 -7.60
CA LYS A 73 -15.03 4.08 -8.16
C LYS A 73 -14.01 4.60 -7.15
N ILE A 74 -13.02 3.78 -6.80
CA ILE A 74 -11.94 4.11 -5.86
C ILE A 74 -10.58 4.24 -6.51
N GLY A 75 -10.47 3.82 -7.77
CA GLY A 75 -9.27 3.96 -8.60
C GLY A 75 -9.58 3.81 -10.07
N ALA A 76 -8.71 4.34 -10.91
CA ALA A 76 -8.72 4.16 -12.35
C ALA A 76 -7.30 3.95 -12.84
N GLY A 77 -7.10 3.00 -13.73
CA GLY A 77 -5.88 2.79 -14.48
C GLY A 77 -6.17 2.92 -15.99
N GLU A 78 -5.12 2.75 -16.77
CA GLU A 78 -5.19 2.84 -18.23
C GLU A 78 -6.17 1.82 -18.83
N TYR A 79 -6.21 0.61 -18.29
CA TYR A 79 -6.98 -0.52 -18.85
C TYR A 79 -8.26 -0.82 -18.08
N GLY A 80 -8.59 -0.08 -17.01
CA GLY A 80 -9.76 -0.41 -16.21
C GLY A 80 -10.00 0.46 -15.00
N ALA A 81 -10.87 -0.02 -14.13
CA ALA A 81 -11.28 0.70 -12.94
C ALA A 81 -11.37 -0.22 -11.71
N VAL A 82 -11.13 0.36 -10.54
CA VAL A 82 -11.28 -0.31 -9.24
C VAL A 82 -12.49 0.27 -8.52
N PHE A 83 -13.35 -0.60 -8.04
CA PHE A 83 -14.58 -0.26 -7.36
C PHE A 83 -14.56 -0.78 -5.93
N PHE A 84 -15.23 -0.06 -5.05
CA PHE A 84 -15.51 -0.49 -3.69
C PHE A 84 -16.70 -1.43 -3.66
N GLY A 85 -16.64 -2.51 -2.88
CA GLY A 85 -17.76 -3.42 -2.67
C GLY A 85 -17.72 -4.05 -1.29
N CYS A 86 -18.82 -4.74 -0.91
CA CYS A 86 -18.94 -5.48 0.32
C CYS A 86 -19.56 -6.85 0.04
N VAL A 87 -19.12 -7.87 0.77
CA VAL A 87 -19.66 -9.22 0.64
C VAL A 87 -20.74 -9.54 1.71
N ASP A 88 -21.03 -8.60 2.59
CA ASP A 88 -22.08 -8.67 3.59
C ASP A 88 -22.93 -7.40 3.61
N LYS A 89 -24.17 -7.52 4.16
CA LYS A 89 -25.13 -6.41 4.18
C LYS A 89 -24.71 -5.25 5.08
N GLU A 90 -23.99 -5.54 6.16
CA GLU A 90 -23.48 -4.55 7.10
C GLU A 90 -22.19 -3.88 6.63
N CYS A 91 -21.64 -4.33 5.50
CA CYS A 91 -20.37 -3.87 4.96
C CYS A 91 -19.18 -3.94 5.95
N LYS A 92 -19.18 -4.98 6.78
CA LYS A 92 -18.05 -5.30 7.65
C LYS A 92 -16.92 -6.00 6.90
N LYS A 93 -17.26 -6.59 5.75
CA LYS A 93 -16.35 -7.32 4.87
C LYS A 93 -16.27 -6.62 3.53
N ASP A 94 -15.57 -5.50 3.53
CA ASP A 94 -15.32 -4.70 2.36
C ASP A 94 -14.20 -5.29 1.49
N ILE A 95 -14.30 -5.05 0.20
CA ILE A 95 -13.38 -5.54 -0.84
C ILE A 95 -13.16 -4.46 -1.90
N ALA A 96 -12.06 -4.60 -2.63
CA ALA A 96 -11.82 -3.89 -3.88
C ALA A 96 -12.07 -4.82 -5.06
N ILE A 97 -12.66 -4.31 -6.13
CA ILE A 97 -13.04 -5.05 -7.33
C ILE A 97 -12.40 -4.34 -8.53
N LYS A 98 -11.32 -4.91 -9.06
CA LYS A 98 -10.66 -4.42 -10.28
C LYS A 98 -11.33 -5.07 -11.48
N ILE A 99 -11.80 -4.24 -12.43
CA ILE A 99 -12.43 -4.68 -13.68
C ILE A 99 -11.68 -4.02 -14.83
N GLN A 100 -11.21 -4.82 -15.77
CA GLN A 100 -10.52 -4.34 -16.97
C GLN A 100 -10.72 -5.28 -18.17
N THR A 101 -10.36 -4.81 -19.35
CA THR A 101 -10.38 -5.59 -20.60
C THR A 101 -9.18 -6.52 -20.72
N GLU A 102 -8.02 -6.06 -20.26
CA GLU A 102 -6.78 -6.82 -20.29
C GLU A 102 -6.76 -7.94 -19.25
N SER A 103 -5.99 -9.00 -19.50
CA SER A 103 -5.93 -10.16 -18.62
C SER A 103 -5.33 -9.86 -17.26
N LEU A 104 -6.07 -10.11 -16.19
CA LEU A 104 -5.62 -10.02 -14.80
C LEU A 104 -5.01 -11.33 -14.26
N LYS A 105 -4.84 -12.35 -15.13
CA LYS A 105 -4.43 -13.69 -14.70
C LYS A 105 -3.04 -13.70 -14.05
N ASN A 106 -2.08 -12.99 -14.64
CA ASN A 106 -0.72 -12.92 -14.09
C ASN A 106 -0.68 -12.09 -12.81
N GLU A 107 -1.35 -10.94 -12.80
CA GLU A 107 -1.49 -10.11 -11.60
C GLU A 107 -2.09 -10.90 -10.43
N TYR A 108 -3.16 -11.67 -10.68
CA TYR A 108 -3.76 -12.56 -9.70
C TYR A 108 -2.78 -13.62 -9.18
N LYS A 109 -2.08 -14.33 -10.08
CA LYS A 109 -1.13 -15.38 -9.71
C LYS A 109 0.03 -14.84 -8.87
N ILE A 110 0.62 -13.72 -9.30
CA ILE A 110 1.70 -13.05 -8.55
C ILE A 110 1.19 -12.56 -7.20
N GLY A 111 0.03 -11.90 -7.15
CA GLY A 111 -0.59 -11.44 -5.91
C GLY A 111 -0.79 -12.59 -4.91
N LYS A 112 -1.30 -13.74 -5.36
CA LYS A 112 -1.44 -14.95 -4.53
C LYS A 112 -0.08 -15.46 -4.01
N LEU A 113 0.97 -15.36 -4.81
CA LEU A 113 2.30 -15.81 -4.45
C LEU A 113 2.91 -14.96 -3.33
N ILE A 114 2.77 -13.63 -3.42
CA ILE A 114 3.50 -12.71 -2.55
C ILE A 114 2.65 -12.07 -1.44
N GLN A 115 1.33 -12.29 -1.38
CA GLN A 115 0.44 -11.66 -0.37
C GLN A 115 0.90 -11.87 1.08
N LYS A 116 1.53 -12.99 1.42
CA LYS A 116 2.08 -13.25 2.76
C LYS A 116 3.44 -12.58 3.04
N TYR A 117 4.00 -11.89 2.06
CA TYR A 117 5.26 -11.16 2.16
C TYR A 117 5.07 -9.64 2.07
N GLY A 118 3.85 -9.14 2.33
CA GLY A 118 3.51 -7.73 2.27
C GLY A 118 2.82 -7.29 0.99
N GLY A 119 2.41 -8.25 0.15
CA GLY A 119 1.51 -7.98 -0.97
C GLY A 119 0.06 -7.83 -0.51
N MET A 120 -0.72 -7.06 -1.25
CA MET A 120 -2.17 -6.95 -1.07
C MET A 120 -2.83 -8.32 -1.17
N HIS A 121 -3.80 -8.60 -0.31
CA HIS A 121 -4.49 -9.88 -0.30
C HIS A 121 -5.45 -9.99 -1.47
N VAL A 122 -5.28 -11.05 -2.29
CA VAL A 122 -6.14 -11.32 -3.45
C VAL A 122 -7.05 -12.50 -3.14
N TYR A 123 -8.36 -12.34 -3.31
CA TYR A 123 -9.36 -13.35 -2.98
C TYR A 123 -9.67 -14.27 -4.17
N ALA A 124 -10.04 -13.68 -5.30
CA ALA A 124 -10.50 -14.40 -6.47
C ALA A 124 -10.22 -13.65 -7.77
N TYR A 125 -10.32 -14.37 -8.88
CA TYR A 125 -10.22 -13.87 -10.25
C TYR A 125 -11.26 -14.58 -11.11
N GLU A 126 -11.92 -13.82 -12.01
CA GLU A 126 -12.81 -14.34 -13.03
C GLU A 126 -12.34 -13.88 -14.42
N ASN A 127 -12.31 -14.82 -15.35
CA ASN A 127 -12.10 -14.57 -16.77
C ASN A 127 -13.47 -14.58 -17.46
N CYS A 128 -13.93 -13.43 -17.88
CA CYS A 128 -15.21 -13.23 -18.53
C CYS A 128 -15.00 -12.96 -20.02
N LYS A 129 -16.06 -13.09 -20.85
CA LYS A 129 -15.95 -12.97 -22.30
C LYS A 129 -15.35 -11.62 -22.74
N ASP A 130 -15.75 -10.53 -22.11
CA ASP A 130 -15.46 -9.14 -22.48
C ASP A 130 -14.64 -8.38 -21.41
N LYS A 131 -14.33 -9.02 -20.29
CA LYS A 131 -13.63 -8.39 -19.18
C LYS A 131 -13.02 -9.40 -18.21
N HIS A 132 -12.05 -8.95 -17.44
CA HIS A 132 -11.44 -9.67 -16.35
C HIS A 132 -11.78 -8.98 -15.03
N ILE A 133 -12.07 -9.76 -13.99
CA ILE A 133 -12.49 -9.26 -12.68
C ILE A 133 -11.58 -9.86 -11.63
N MET A 134 -10.95 -9.02 -10.79
CA MET A 134 -10.15 -9.45 -9.64
C MET A 134 -10.73 -8.86 -8.37
N TYR A 135 -10.87 -9.70 -7.37
CA TYR A 135 -11.37 -9.37 -6.04
C TYR A 135 -10.23 -9.40 -5.04
N SER A 136 -10.02 -8.29 -4.35
CA SER A 136 -8.91 -8.14 -3.40
C SER A 136 -9.37 -7.43 -2.13
N GLU A 137 -8.48 -7.34 -1.14
CA GLU A 137 -8.75 -6.54 0.04
C GLU A 137 -8.91 -5.06 -0.31
N TYR A 138 -9.83 -4.40 0.38
CA TYR A 138 -9.93 -2.95 0.36
C TYR A 138 -8.93 -2.35 1.34
N VAL A 139 -8.21 -1.32 0.91
CA VAL A 139 -7.19 -0.63 1.69
C VAL A 139 -7.62 0.82 1.89
N ASN A 140 -7.77 1.24 3.14
CA ASN A 140 -8.50 2.45 3.52
C ASN A 140 -7.70 3.76 3.40
N GLY A 141 -6.36 3.70 3.36
CA GLY A 141 -5.48 4.88 3.31
C GLY A 141 -5.15 5.35 1.89
N GLY A 142 -5.55 4.58 0.86
CA GLY A 142 -5.23 4.87 -0.55
C GLY A 142 -3.78 4.59 -0.93
N SER A 143 -3.31 5.18 -2.03
CA SER A 143 -1.93 5.04 -2.46
C SER A 143 -0.96 5.79 -1.53
N LEU A 144 0.30 5.35 -1.50
CA LEU A 144 1.35 6.03 -0.71
C LEU A 144 1.53 7.49 -1.15
N GLU A 145 1.43 7.79 -2.46
CA GLU A 145 1.51 9.16 -2.97
C GLU A 145 0.36 10.01 -2.42
N ASP A 146 -0.89 9.55 -2.54
CA ASP A 146 -2.05 10.27 -2.03
C ASP A 146 -2.04 10.37 -0.50
N PHE A 147 -1.57 9.32 0.18
CA PHE A 147 -1.43 9.30 1.62
C PHE A 147 -0.48 10.39 2.12
N ILE A 148 0.70 10.54 1.52
CA ILE A 148 1.66 11.59 1.87
C ILE A 148 1.08 12.95 1.51
N LYS A 149 0.60 13.14 0.28
CA LYS A 149 0.04 14.40 -0.21
C LYS A 149 -1.07 14.95 0.69
N THR A 150 -1.98 14.09 1.14
CA THR A 150 -3.15 14.51 1.92
C THR A 150 -2.88 14.64 3.41
N ARG A 151 -1.79 14.06 3.93
CA ARG A 151 -1.47 13.99 5.36
C ARG A 151 -0.12 14.60 5.72
N VAL A 152 0.51 15.33 4.81
CA VAL A 152 1.86 15.89 4.98
C VAL A 152 2.02 16.66 6.30
N ASN A 153 1.00 17.41 6.74
CA ASN A 153 1.04 18.21 7.97
C ASN A 153 0.88 17.37 9.27
N THR A 154 0.51 16.10 9.16
CA THR A 154 0.31 15.19 10.31
C THR A 154 1.35 14.09 10.37
N LEU A 155 2.04 13.83 9.26
CA LEU A 155 3.09 12.84 9.21
C LEU A 155 4.35 13.36 9.92
N ARG A 156 4.96 12.48 10.72
CA ARG A 156 6.20 12.71 11.46
C ARG A 156 7.31 11.80 10.93
N PRO A 157 8.59 12.05 11.25
CA PRO A 157 9.72 11.23 10.76
C PRO A 157 9.54 9.72 11.01
N ILE A 158 8.92 9.35 12.14
CA ILE A 158 8.65 7.93 12.46
C ILE A 158 7.72 7.26 11.45
N HIS A 159 6.70 7.96 10.94
CA HIS A 159 5.78 7.40 9.94
C HIS A 159 6.50 7.10 8.63
N TYR A 160 7.32 8.03 8.14
CA TYR A 160 8.15 7.81 6.93
C TYR A 160 9.14 6.67 7.13
N ARG A 161 9.81 6.61 8.31
CA ARG A 161 10.74 5.53 8.64
C ARG A 161 10.06 4.18 8.68
N THR A 162 8.85 4.10 9.27
CA THR A 162 8.04 2.86 9.29
C THR A 162 7.69 2.42 7.88
N ILE A 163 7.18 3.32 7.03
CA ILE A 163 6.84 3.04 5.62
C ILE A 163 8.05 2.48 4.87
N ILE A 164 9.19 3.18 4.93
CA ILE A 164 10.45 2.76 4.29
C ILE A 164 10.87 1.37 4.79
N THR A 165 10.84 1.17 6.11
CA THR A 165 11.27 -0.09 6.73
C THR A 165 10.38 -1.25 6.27
N GLN A 166 9.06 -1.09 6.30
CA GLN A 166 8.12 -2.13 5.90
C GLN A 166 8.31 -2.54 4.44
N ILE A 167 8.41 -1.57 3.53
CA ILE A 167 8.53 -1.86 2.08
C ILE A 167 9.86 -2.55 1.77
N LEU A 168 10.97 -2.00 2.26
CA LEU A 168 12.29 -2.60 2.05
C LEU A 168 12.39 -4.00 2.67
N TYR A 169 11.80 -4.21 3.85
CA TYR A 169 11.76 -5.53 4.48
C TYR A 169 10.89 -6.53 3.71
N ASN A 170 9.75 -6.09 3.18
CA ASN A 170 8.90 -6.91 2.33
C ASN A 170 9.64 -7.35 1.07
N LEU A 171 10.32 -6.42 0.38
CA LEU A 171 11.16 -6.74 -0.78
C LEU A 171 12.28 -7.71 -0.42
N TYR A 172 12.98 -7.49 0.69
CA TYR A 172 14.02 -8.43 1.18
C TYR A 172 13.45 -9.84 1.38
N ARG A 173 12.29 -9.98 2.02
CA ARG A 173 11.64 -11.28 2.25
C ARG A 173 11.18 -11.94 0.95
N ILE A 174 10.65 -11.16 0.03
CA ILE A 174 10.23 -11.63 -1.30
C ILE A 174 11.46 -12.16 -2.05
N HIS A 175 12.54 -11.39 -2.15
CA HIS A 175 13.76 -11.79 -2.85
C HIS A 175 14.46 -12.98 -2.20
N LYS A 176 14.40 -13.10 -0.85
CA LYS A 176 14.92 -14.28 -0.16
C LYS A 176 14.16 -15.57 -0.56
N LYS A 177 12.86 -15.47 -0.84
CA LYS A 177 12.01 -16.62 -1.24
C LYS A 177 11.93 -16.81 -2.75
N TYR A 178 11.91 -15.72 -3.49
CA TYR A 178 11.79 -15.66 -4.95
C TYR A 178 12.84 -14.69 -5.50
N PRO A 179 14.10 -15.13 -5.68
CA PRO A 179 15.20 -14.25 -6.13
C PRO A 179 14.95 -13.61 -7.49
N SER A 180 14.22 -14.31 -8.36
CA SER A 180 13.85 -13.84 -9.70
C SER A 180 12.65 -12.89 -9.72
N PHE A 181 11.96 -12.68 -8.60
CA PHE A 181 10.82 -11.77 -8.56
C PHE A 181 11.23 -10.35 -8.91
N ARG A 182 10.50 -9.74 -9.81
CA ARG A 182 10.53 -8.30 -10.11
C ARG A 182 9.09 -7.78 -10.14
N HIS A 183 8.84 -6.73 -9.38
CA HIS A 183 7.57 -6.01 -9.45
C HIS A 183 7.50 -5.22 -10.74
N SER A 184 8.63 -4.67 -11.14
CA SER A 184 8.88 -3.89 -12.36
C SER A 184 8.19 -2.54 -12.43
N ASP A 185 7.25 -2.23 -11.52
CA ASP A 185 6.51 -0.97 -11.49
C ASP A 185 6.25 -0.46 -10.06
N LEU A 186 7.22 -0.62 -9.15
CA LEU A 186 7.05 -0.30 -7.73
C LEU A 186 7.23 1.19 -7.43
N HIS A 187 6.37 2.03 -7.97
CA HIS A 187 6.29 3.45 -7.62
C HIS A 187 5.24 3.71 -6.52
N ALA A 188 5.16 4.96 -6.01
CA ALA A 188 4.36 5.30 -4.84
C ALA A 188 2.84 5.09 -5.03
N LYS A 189 2.32 5.03 -6.26
CA LYS A 189 0.90 4.74 -6.52
C LYS A 189 0.59 3.24 -6.44
N ASN A 190 1.60 2.38 -6.61
CA ASN A 190 1.48 0.92 -6.53
C ASN A 190 1.81 0.36 -5.14
N ILE A 191 1.82 1.23 -4.14
CA ILE A 191 1.92 0.90 -2.73
C ILE A 191 0.69 1.46 -2.04
N LEU A 192 -0.08 0.61 -1.37
CA LEU A 192 -1.26 1.02 -0.63
C LEU A 192 -0.95 1.12 0.86
N ILE A 193 -1.65 2.02 1.53
CA ILE A 193 -1.51 2.26 2.97
C ILE A 193 -2.80 1.83 3.66
N ASN A 194 -2.69 0.87 4.57
CA ASN A 194 -3.76 0.59 5.51
C ASN A 194 -3.51 1.40 6.79
N VAL A 195 -4.55 2.07 7.27
CA VAL A 195 -4.49 2.90 8.48
C VAL A 195 -5.35 2.27 9.56
N ASP A 196 -4.72 1.93 10.66
CA ASP A 196 -5.34 1.36 11.86
C ASP A 196 -5.08 2.25 13.08
N GLU A 197 -5.70 1.94 14.21
CA GLU A 197 -5.32 2.57 15.48
C GLU A 197 -3.94 2.02 15.89
N PRO A 198 -2.98 2.92 16.24
CA PRO A 198 -1.69 2.50 16.77
C PRO A 198 -1.85 1.64 18.02
N THR A 199 -1.02 0.63 18.15
CA THR A 199 -1.01 -0.23 19.35
C THR A 199 0.33 -0.15 20.06
N LEU A 200 0.41 -0.70 21.27
CA LEU A 200 1.69 -0.82 21.99
C LEU A 200 2.57 -1.99 21.51
N LYS A 201 2.15 -2.65 20.41
CA LYS A 201 2.88 -3.78 19.86
C LYS A 201 4.09 -3.31 19.08
N THR A 202 5.09 -4.17 19.02
CA THR A 202 6.26 -4.01 18.17
C THR A 202 6.41 -5.21 17.27
N GLU A 203 6.93 -4.99 16.07
CA GLU A 203 7.29 -6.04 15.14
C GLU A 203 8.82 -6.13 15.02
N LYS A 204 9.34 -7.37 14.97
CA LYS A 204 10.77 -7.60 14.74
C LYS A 204 11.02 -7.93 13.28
N TYR A 205 11.92 -7.19 12.66
CA TYR A 205 12.37 -7.38 11.29
C TYR A 205 13.84 -7.81 11.31
N THR A 206 14.13 -8.98 10.74
CA THR A 206 15.49 -9.56 10.73
C THR A 206 16.04 -9.60 9.31
N ILE A 207 17.14 -8.88 9.09
CA ILE A 207 17.85 -8.76 7.82
C ILE A 207 19.30 -9.20 8.03
N GLY A 208 19.62 -10.46 7.70
CA GLY A 208 20.91 -11.04 8.08
C GLY A 208 21.10 -10.95 9.60
N ASN A 209 22.17 -10.26 10.04
CA ASN A 209 22.49 -10.04 11.45
C ASN A 209 21.85 -8.78 12.04
N ILE A 210 21.11 -8.00 11.24
CA ILE A 210 20.46 -6.77 11.68
C ILE A 210 19.06 -7.10 12.17
N VAL A 211 18.73 -6.70 13.40
CA VAL A 211 17.39 -6.81 13.98
C VAL A 211 16.86 -5.41 14.23
N LEU A 212 15.70 -5.12 13.67
CA LEU A 212 14.96 -3.88 13.88
C LEU A 212 13.71 -4.19 14.70
N THR A 213 13.43 -3.36 15.70
CA THR A 213 12.19 -3.39 16.47
C THR A 213 11.38 -2.16 16.10
N VAL A 214 10.29 -2.37 15.35
CA VAL A 214 9.45 -1.32 14.77
C VAL A 214 8.17 -1.21 15.59
N GLU A 215 7.88 -0.02 16.09
CA GLU A 215 6.64 0.27 16.81
C GLU A 215 5.45 0.29 15.82
N ASP A 216 4.30 -0.17 16.29
CA ASP A 216 3.06 -0.05 15.54
C ASP A 216 2.53 1.39 15.63
N VAL A 217 2.73 2.14 14.58
CA VAL A 217 2.23 3.52 14.43
C VAL A 217 0.88 3.59 13.70
N GLY A 218 0.18 2.45 13.55
CA GLY A 218 -1.10 2.37 12.86
C GLY A 218 -0.97 2.47 11.33
N ILE A 219 0.21 2.21 10.77
CA ILE A 219 0.46 2.24 9.32
C ILE A 219 0.97 0.87 8.88
N LYS A 220 0.29 0.29 7.88
CA LYS A 220 0.72 -0.93 7.20
C LYS A 220 0.78 -0.69 5.70
N THR A 221 1.91 -1.05 5.10
CA THR A 221 2.14 -0.93 3.66
C THR A 221 1.83 -2.24 2.94
N LEU A 222 1.22 -2.15 1.76
CA LEU A 222 0.86 -3.29 0.93
C LEU A 222 1.27 -3.03 -0.51
N LEU A 223 1.99 -3.97 -1.13
CA LEU A 223 2.34 -3.92 -2.54
C LEU A 223 1.14 -4.34 -3.38
N THR A 224 0.90 -3.65 -4.50
CA THR A 224 -0.23 -3.91 -5.40
C THR A 224 0.16 -3.65 -6.85
N ASP A 225 -0.73 -4.02 -7.76
CA ASP A 225 -0.58 -3.82 -9.20
C ASP A 225 0.62 -4.58 -9.81
N TYR A 226 0.43 -5.88 -9.94
CA TYR A 226 1.46 -6.79 -10.46
C TYR A 226 1.37 -7.02 -11.98
N GLY A 227 0.77 -6.08 -12.71
CA GLY A 227 0.57 -6.20 -14.16
C GLY A 227 1.88 -6.39 -14.94
N LEU A 228 2.97 -5.74 -14.51
CA LEU A 228 4.31 -5.88 -15.08
C LEU A 228 5.23 -6.82 -14.31
N SER A 229 4.71 -7.51 -13.29
CA SER A 229 5.55 -8.34 -12.42
C SER A 229 5.85 -9.69 -13.05
N THR A 230 7.00 -10.25 -12.70
CA THR A 230 7.47 -11.55 -13.18
C THR A 230 8.23 -12.33 -12.12
N THR A 231 8.32 -13.64 -12.29
CA THR A 231 9.19 -14.55 -11.55
C THR A 231 9.63 -15.71 -12.47
N ASP A 232 10.57 -16.52 -12.01
CA ASP A 232 10.93 -17.77 -12.68
C ASP A 232 9.77 -18.80 -12.77
N LYS A 233 8.73 -18.63 -11.93
CA LYS A 233 7.57 -19.54 -11.86
C LYS A 233 6.37 -19.07 -12.65
N ILE A 234 6.30 -17.78 -12.95
CA ILE A 234 5.15 -17.16 -13.61
C ILE A 234 5.70 -16.26 -14.71
N ASP A 235 5.52 -16.70 -15.91
CA ASP A 235 5.83 -15.92 -17.10
C ASP A 235 4.82 -14.82 -17.31
N ASN A 236 5.29 -13.65 -17.74
CA ASN A 236 4.43 -12.51 -18.02
C ASN A 236 4.70 -11.98 -19.44
N PRO A 237 3.88 -12.35 -20.43
CA PRO A 237 4.07 -11.88 -21.79
C PRO A 237 3.91 -10.36 -21.95
N THR A 238 3.27 -9.68 -21.00
CA THR A 238 3.07 -8.22 -21.05
C THR A 238 4.40 -7.44 -21.01
N ILE A 239 5.48 -8.07 -20.49
CA ILE A 239 6.79 -7.40 -20.40
C ILE A 239 7.65 -7.58 -21.66
N GLU A 240 7.21 -8.35 -22.64
CA GLU A 240 7.94 -8.55 -23.88
C GLU A 240 8.11 -7.22 -24.61
N GLY A 241 9.34 -6.88 -25.01
CA GLY A 241 9.66 -5.63 -25.70
C GLY A 241 9.81 -4.39 -24.79
N LEU A 242 9.60 -4.51 -23.47
CA LEU A 242 9.76 -3.38 -22.54
C LEU A 242 11.19 -3.22 -22.00
N ASP A 243 12.11 -4.08 -22.39
CA ASP A 243 13.49 -4.10 -21.91
C ASP A 243 14.32 -2.90 -22.40
N ILE A 244 14.13 -2.48 -23.64
CA ILE A 244 14.88 -1.39 -24.28
C ILE A 244 14.51 -0.04 -23.65
N GLU A 245 13.21 0.27 -23.58
CA GLU A 245 12.73 1.59 -23.15
C GLU A 245 12.61 1.70 -21.62
N TRP A 246 12.20 0.62 -20.97
CA TRP A 246 11.82 0.63 -19.55
C TRP A 246 12.77 -0.15 -18.63
N GLY A 247 13.73 -0.87 -19.20
CA GLY A 247 14.61 -1.75 -18.42
C GLY A 247 13.86 -2.90 -17.74
N ILE A 248 12.63 -3.21 -18.17
CA ILE A 248 11.78 -4.26 -17.60
C ILE A 248 12.10 -5.57 -18.28
N SER A 249 12.67 -6.50 -17.54
CA SER A 249 13.05 -7.82 -18.05
C SER A 249 13.16 -8.81 -16.88
N LYS A 250 13.06 -10.10 -17.18
CA LYS A 250 13.42 -11.16 -16.24
C LYS A 250 14.87 -11.05 -15.73
N ASN A 251 15.74 -10.43 -16.51
CA ASN A 251 17.16 -10.23 -16.21
C ASN A 251 17.46 -8.88 -15.55
N SER A 252 16.43 -8.08 -15.21
CA SER A 252 16.61 -6.82 -14.49
C SER A 252 17.35 -7.03 -13.17
N ASN A 253 18.16 -6.04 -12.76
CA ASN A 253 18.93 -6.12 -11.52
C ASN A 253 18.03 -6.51 -10.33
N MET A 254 18.55 -7.32 -9.40
CA MET A 254 17.82 -7.76 -8.21
C MET A 254 17.32 -6.58 -7.35
N MET A 255 18.06 -5.46 -7.35
CA MET A 255 17.69 -4.25 -6.61
C MET A 255 16.83 -3.27 -7.41
N TYR A 256 16.32 -3.65 -8.59
CA TYR A 256 15.52 -2.81 -9.47
C TYR A 256 14.31 -2.21 -8.75
N ASP A 257 13.51 -3.04 -8.08
CA ASP A 257 12.30 -2.57 -7.35
C ASP A 257 12.67 -1.72 -6.13
N THR A 258 13.79 -2.05 -5.46
CA THR A 258 14.31 -1.25 -4.35
C THR A 258 14.72 0.15 -4.83
N HIS A 259 15.42 0.22 -5.97
CA HIS A 259 15.77 1.48 -6.60
C HIS A 259 14.51 2.29 -6.98
N LEU A 260 13.59 1.67 -7.71
CA LEU A 260 12.39 2.34 -8.19
C LEU A 260 11.57 2.92 -7.04
N PHE A 261 11.40 2.15 -5.96
CA PHE A 261 10.72 2.60 -4.75
C PHE A 261 11.45 3.78 -4.08
N LEU A 262 12.77 3.68 -3.86
CA LEU A 262 13.54 4.75 -3.19
C LEU A 262 13.56 6.03 -4.02
N ASN A 263 13.74 5.91 -5.34
CA ASN A 263 13.68 7.05 -6.26
C ASN A 263 12.28 7.69 -6.25
N ALA A 264 11.21 6.90 -6.29
CA ALA A 264 9.84 7.38 -6.18
C ALA A 264 9.58 8.09 -4.84
N MET A 265 10.07 7.54 -3.72
CA MET A 265 9.97 8.17 -2.40
C MET A 265 10.71 9.52 -2.36
N TYR A 266 11.89 9.59 -2.96
CA TYR A 266 12.62 10.86 -3.07
C TYR A 266 11.80 11.90 -3.82
N GLN A 267 11.19 11.52 -4.98
CA GLN A 267 10.36 12.43 -5.77
C GLN A 267 9.09 12.89 -5.01
N VAL A 268 8.41 11.96 -4.32
CA VAL A 268 7.23 12.29 -3.52
C VAL A 268 7.57 13.23 -2.37
N CYS A 269 8.67 12.97 -1.65
CA CYS A 269 9.15 13.83 -0.58
C CYS A 269 9.61 15.20 -1.11
N SER A 270 10.25 15.26 -2.26
CA SER A 270 10.66 16.52 -2.90
C SER A 270 9.46 17.37 -3.35
N ARG A 271 8.39 16.71 -3.81
CA ARG A 271 7.21 17.40 -4.35
C ARG A 271 6.21 17.83 -3.28
N TYR A 272 5.97 16.98 -2.30
CA TYR A 272 4.89 17.16 -1.31
C TYR A 272 5.40 17.21 0.13
N GLY A 273 6.66 16.85 0.37
CA GLY A 273 7.21 16.68 1.71
C GLY A 273 7.35 17.99 2.47
N ASN A 274 7.31 17.86 3.79
CA ASN A 274 7.63 18.91 4.75
C ASN A 274 8.95 18.56 5.49
N GLN A 275 9.27 19.28 6.55
CA GLN A 275 10.45 19.03 7.38
C GLN A 275 10.56 17.58 7.87
N SER A 276 9.42 16.90 8.11
CA SER A 276 9.41 15.49 8.56
C SER A 276 9.91 14.51 7.48
N CYS A 277 9.81 14.87 6.20
CA CYS A 277 10.30 14.08 5.07
C CYS A 277 11.80 14.27 4.81
N LEU A 278 12.40 15.32 5.34
CA LEU A 278 13.80 15.70 5.08
C LEU A 278 14.79 14.61 5.52
N GLU A 279 14.55 13.97 6.67
CA GLU A 279 15.37 12.84 7.12
C GLU A 279 15.37 11.69 6.11
N THR A 280 14.21 11.39 5.54
CA THR A 280 14.04 10.34 4.52
C THR A 280 14.78 10.70 3.24
N MET A 281 14.70 11.94 2.78
CA MET A 281 15.45 12.40 1.62
C MET A 281 16.97 12.31 1.85
N LYS A 282 17.46 12.77 2.99
CA LYS A 282 18.89 12.67 3.36
C LYS A 282 19.36 11.22 3.45
N PHE A 283 18.53 10.32 3.98
CA PHE A 283 18.78 8.88 3.99
C PHE A 283 18.95 8.36 2.56
N ILE A 284 17.99 8.62 1.67
CA ILE A 284 18.03 8.17 0.27
C ILE A 284 19.31 8.69 -0.42
N GLN A 285 19.64 9.95 -0.25
CA GLN A 285 20.85 10.55 -0.83
C GLN A 285 22.17 9.94 -0.30
N ARG A 286 22.21 9.48 0.97
CA ARG A 286 23.40 8.82 1.50
C ARG A 286 23.61 7.42 0.97
N ILE A 287 22.51 6.65 0.81
CA ILE A 287 22.61 5.25 0.39
C ILE A 287 22.63 5.07 -1.13
N MET A 288 21.98 5.96 -1.85
CA MET A 288 21.79 5.84 -3.30
C MET A 288 22.74 6.80 -4.02
N PRO A 289 23.69 6.33 -4.82
CA PRO A 289 24.55 7.19 -5.63
C PRO A 289 23.72 8.15 -6.48
N SER A 290 24.21 9.39 -6.66
CA SER A 290 23.47 10.45 -7.35
C SER A 290 23.01 10.08 -8.77
N GLU A 291 23.75 9.20 -9.43
CA GLU A 291 23.42 8.68 -10.76
C GLU A 291 22.18 7.78 -10.80
N TYR A 292 21.59 7.45 -9.63
CA TYR A 292 20.35 6.69 -9.51
C TYR A 292 19.16 7.54 -9.05
N ILE A 293 19.34 8.85 -8.89
CA ILE A 293 18.30 9.78 -8.44
C ILE A 293 17.80 10.60 -9.62
N GLY A 294 16.48 10.69 -9.80
CA GLY A 294 15.84 11.47 -10.85
C GLY A 294 15.27 10.61 -11.99
N SER A 295 15.06 11.23 -13.16
CA SER A 295 14.37 10.59 -14.29
C SER A 295 15.32 9.99 -15.31
N LYS A 296 16.49 10.61 -15.54
CA LYS A 296 17.43 10.20 -16.59
C LYS A 296 18.88 10.47 -16.20
N THR A 297 19.72 9.46 -16.28
CA THR A 297 21.18 9.51 -16.14
C THR A 297 21.81 8.41 -16.99
N ARG A 298 23.12 8.20 -16.87
CA ARG A 298 23.77 7.04 -17.52
C ARG A 298 23.32 5.68 -16.94
N LYS A 299 22.76 5.66 -15.69
CA LYS A 299 22.33 4.42 -15.00
C LYS A 299 20.82 4.21 -15.05
N ILE A 300 20.06 5.27 -15.28
CA ILE A 300 18.58 5.23 -15.26
C ILE A 300 17.98 5.91 -16.50
N GLU A 301 16.80 5.43 -16.88
CA GLU A 301 15.91 6.01 -17.89
C GLU A 301 14.48 5.93 -17.38
N ASN A 302 13.69 6.98 -17.57
CA ASN A 302 12.29 7.03 -17.11
C ASN A 302 12.14 6.61 -15.64
N PHE A 303 13.01 7.13 -14.74
CA PHE A 303 13.09 6.77 -13.31
C PHE A 303 13.47 5.31 -13.01
N ARG A 304 13.85 4.50 -13.99
CA ARG A 304 14.10 3.06 -13.88
C ARG A 304 15.57 2.73 -14.18
N MET A 305 16.11 1.69 -13.58
CA MET A 305 17.44 1.18 -13.90
C MET A 305 17.48 0.70 -15.35
N ARG A 306 18.50 1.13 -16.10
CA ARG A 306 18.75 0.62 -17.45
C ARG A 306 19.24 -0.84 -17.38
N LEU A 307 18.71 -1.70 -18.22
CA LEU A 307 19.07 -3.12 -18.24
C LEU A 307 20.56 -3.35 -18.48
N ASN A 308 21.15 -2.58 -19.42
CA ASN A 308 22.52 -2.77 -19.90
C ASN A 308 23.56 -1.89 -19.16
N ALA A 309 23.22 -1.30 -18.01
CA ALA A 309 24.16 -0.56 -17.21
C ALA A 309 24.75 -1.44 -16.09
N ASP A 310 26.03 -1.17 -15.73
CA ASP A 310 26.61 -1.78 -14.54
C ASP A 310 25.96 -1.18 -13.27
N HIS A 311 25.40 -2.02 -12.42
CA HIS A 311 24.74 -1.67 -11.17
C HIS A 311 25.47 -2.21 -9.93
N SER A 312 26.74 -2.60 -10.05
CA SER A 312 27.53 -3.16 -8.95
C SER A 312 27.69 -2.23 -7.75
N ASN A 313 27.61 -0.92 -7.99
CA ASN A 313 27.72 0.10 -6.95
C ASN A 313 26.35 0.42 -6.25
N PHE A 314 25.24 -0.17 -6.69
CA PHE A 314 23.95 0.01 -5.99
C PHE A 314 23.96 -0.79 -4.67
N PRO A 315 23.47 -0.22 -3.55
CA PRO A 315 23.59 -0.83 -2.24
C PRO A 315 22.73 -2.10 -2.08
N THR A 316 23.27 -3.09 -1.40
CA THR A 316 22.52 -4.27 -0.96
C THR A 316 21.59 -3.94 0.22
N PHE A 317 20.61 -4.82 0.52
CA PHE A 317 19.73 -4.67 1.68
C PHE A 317 20.51 -4.52 3.00
N SER A 318 21.57 -5.30 3.20
CA SER A 318 22.40 -5.19 4.41
C SER A 318 23.03 -3.80 4.53
N ARG A 319 23.56 -3.23 3.46
CA ARG A 319 24.11 -1.87 3.47
C ARG A 319 23.02 -0.83 3.73
N ILE A 320 21.85 -0.95 3.09
CA ILE A 320 20.72 -0.05 3.28
C ILE A 320 20.28 -0.05 4.75
N PHE A 321 20.01 -1.22 5.32
CA PHE A 321 19.55 -1.33 6.70
C PHE A 321 20.64 -1.05 7.74
N SER A 322 21.91 -0.93 7.34
CA SER A 322 23.00 -0.46 8.21
C SER A 322 23.07 1.06 8.35
N ASP A 323 22.34 1.83 7.52
CA ASP A 323 22.35 3.29 7.60
C ASP A 323 21.86 3.81 8.97
N PRO A 324 22.40 4.93 9.47
CA PRO A 324 21.97 5.59 10.70
C PRO A 324 20.46 5.92 10.75
N TYR A 325 19.79 6.04 9.61
CA TYR A 325 18.35 6.23 9.53
C TYR A 325 17.54 5.20 10.35
N PHE A 326 18.06 3.98 10.48
CA PHE A 326 17.40 2.88 11.21
C PHE A 326 17.87 2.73 12.67
N ILE A 327 18.79 3.58 13.18
CA ILE A 327 19.25 3.51 14.59
C ILE A 327 18.09 3.50 15.59
N PRO A 328 17.02 4.32 15.45
CA PRO A 328 15.90 4.30 16.38
C PRO A 328 15.25 2.92 16.52
N TYR A 329 15.29 2.08 15.48
CA TYR A 329 14.71 0.74 15.47
C TYR A 329 15.70 -0.37 15.89
N ARG A 330 17.00 -0.07 15.98
CA ARG A 330 18.02 -1.02 16.47
C ARG A 330 18.16 -1.02 17.99
N LYS A 331 17.73 0.04 18.64
CA LYS A 331 17.78 0.13 20.11
C LYS A 331 16.59 -0.62 20.67
N THR A 332 16.85 -1.55 21.61
CA THR A 332 15.80 -2.13 22.45
C THR A 332 15.18 -0.97 23.23
N ILE A 333 13.93 -0.64 22.94
CA ILE A 333 13.27 0.49 23.59
C ILE A 333 13.01 0.12 25.03
N LYS A 334 13.89 0.56 25.94
CA LYS A 334 13.53 0.73 27.33
C LYS A 334 12.68 2.01 27.40
N ASN A 335 11.36 1.83 27.40
CA ASN A 335 10.35 2.85 27.71
C ASN A 335 10.56 4.24 27.09
N SER A 336 10.19 4.41 25.83
CA SER A 336 9.79 5.72 25.34
C SER A 336 8.38 5.63 24.76
N LEU A 337 7.40 5.78 25.64
CA LEU A 337 6.01 6.07 25.30
C LEU A 337 5.95 7.48 24.68
N SER A 338 6.38 7.63 23.44
CA SER A 338 6.05 8.82 22.68
C SER A 338 4.67 8.65 22.06
N PHE A 339 3.67 8.67 22.93
CA PHE A 339 2.27 8.81 22.55
C PHE A 339 2.12 10.00 21.61
N ILE A 340 1.36 9.83 20.54
CA ILE A 340 0.61 10.96 19.97
C ILE A 340 -0.28 11.44 21.12
N PRO A 341 -0.13 12.71 21.61
CA PRO A 341 -0.98 13.18 22.68
C PRO A 341 -2.43 13.00 22.22
N ARG A 342 -3.22 12.18 22.92
CA ARG A 342 -4.67 12.23 22.76
C ARG A 342 -5.07 13.68 22.99
N ALA A 343 -5.65 14.32 21.99
CA ALA A 343 -6.31 15.60 22.21
C ALA A 343 -7.24 15.40 23.39
N LYS A 344 -6.98 16.12 24.51
CA LYS A 344 -7.84 16.03 25.69
C LYS A 344 -9.28 16.26 25.24
N PRO A 345 -10.25 15.46 25.70
CA PRO A 345 -11.66 15.73 25.47
C PRO A 345 -11.93 17.15 25.96
N ILE A 346 -12.35 18.05 25.08
CA ILE A 346 -12.82 19.37 25.47
C ILE A 346 -14.06 19.12 26.36
N ALA A 347 -13.96 19.51 27.63
CA ALA A 347 -15.08 19.47 28.56
C ALA A 347 -16.29 20.20 27.95
N PRO A 348 -17.51 19.64 28.04
CA PRO A 348 -18.68 20.32 27.54
C PRO A 348 -18.85 21.66 28.26
N LYS A 349 -19.04 22.73 27.50
CA LYS A 349 -19.35 24.06 28.07
C LYS A 349 -20.61 23.94 28.93
N PRO A 350 -20.63 24.57 30.12
CA PRO A 350 -21.82 24.61 30.95
C PRO A 350 -22.98 25.24 30.18
N LYS A 351 -24.16 24.64 30.30
CA LYS A 351 -25.40 25.17 29.72
C LYS A 351 -25.69 26.56 30.33
N PRO A 352 -26.12 27.57 29.56
CA PRO A 352 -26.55 28.83 30.11
C PRO A 352 -27.78 28.60 31.05
N LYS A 353 -27.76 29.24 32.23
CA LYS A 353 -28.89 29.21 33.16
C LYS A 353 -30.10 29.86 32.48
N PRO A 354 -31.29 29.28 32.63
CA PRO A 354 -32.50 29.94 32.17
C PRO A 354 -32.74 31.23 32.96
N LYS A 355 -33.15 32.31 32.25
CA LYS A 355 -33.63 33.55 32.84
C LYS A 355 -35.04 33.34 33.35
#